data_1b48e30182a5351d1bb6a07111f8797a
#
_entry.id   1b48e30182a5351d1bb6a07111f8797a
#
_cell.length_a   1.000
_cell.length_b   1.000
_cell.length_c   1.000
_cell.angle_alpha   90.00
_cell.angle_beta   90.00
_cell.angle_gamma   90.00
#
_symmetry.space_group_name_H-M   'P 1'
#
loop_
_entity.id
_entity.type
_entity.pdbx_description
1 polymer ?
#
loop_
_entity_poly.entity_id
_entity_poly.type
_entity_poly.pdbx_seq_one_letter_code
_entity_poly.pdbx_strand_id
1 'polypeptide(L)'
;MEKSITTGSSSKSKPPISVKYAGFQDFMMKHQLKKGENNTNKEITNTRIGSKDDNIYGGSYSIPPEVYELFLNLYNRDILSTNKKEYLTEKQLVDNGPILVDIDLRHDYDIDERQYSDGHIEDMIDIYLDVFKDIFQVDDTCEFNIYVLQKPTVNRVKDKNCTKDGIHLI
;
A
#
# COMPACT_ATOMS: atom_id res chain seq x y z
N MET A 1 13.31 -54.53 -18.55
CA MET A 1 13.08 -53.52 -19.59
C MET A 1 12.05 -52.49 -19.04
N GLU A 2 12.54 -51.47 -18.38
CA GLU A 2 11.69 -50.38 -17.88
C GLU A 2 11.73 -49.26 -18.89
N LYS A 3 10.53 -48.82 -19.37
CA LYS A 3 10.40 -47.65 -20.22
C LYS A 3 10.08 -46.43 -19.35
N SER A 4 11.06 -45.56 -19.22
CA SER A 4 10.91 -44.22 -18.64
C SER A 4 10.17 -43.35 -19.65
N ILE A 5 9.00 -42.83 -19.27
CA ILE A 5 8.25 -41.82 -20.02
C ILE A 5 8.53 -40.46 -19.36
N THR A 6 9.39 -39.68 -19.96
CA THR A 6 9.62 -38.27 -19.62
C THR A 6 8.57 -37.41 -20.32
N THR A 7 7.56 -36.95 -19.60
CA THR A 7 6.63 -35.91 -20.07
C THR A 7 7.28 -34.54 -19.80
N GLY A 8 7.89 -33.97 -20.83
CA GLY A 8 8.35 -32.59 -20.81
C GLY A 8 7.18 -31.62 -20.90
N SER A 9 6.80 -31.02 -19.77
CA SER A 9 5.91 -29.88 -19.73
C SER A 9 6.67 -28.63 -20.18
N SER A 10 6.54 -28.27 -21.44
CA SER A 10 7.02 -27.01 -21.99
C SER A 10 6.10 -25.89 -21.48
N SER A 11 6.46 -25.21 -20.41
CA SER A 11 5.85 -23.95 -20.03
C SER A 11 6.19 -22.91 -21.09
N LYS A 12 5.26 -22.61 -21.99
CA LYS A 12 5.35 -21.47 -22.89
C LYS A 12 5.37 -20.19 -22.03
N SER A 13 6.55 -19.62 -21.82
CA SER A 13 6.70 -18.29 -21.27
C SER A 13 5.93 -17.33 -22.17
N LYS A 14 4.95 -16.62 -21.59
CA LYS A 14 4.26 -15.50 -22.30
C LYS A 14 5.35 -14.51 -22.74
N PRO A 15 5.26 -13.98 -23.97
CA PRO A 15 6.22 -12.98 -24.42
C PRO A 15 6.20 -11.80 -23.45
N PRO A 16 7.36 -11.17 -23.18
CA PRO A 16 7.41 -10.01 -22.33
C PRO A 16 6.43 -8.97 -22.86
N ILE A 17 5.57 -8.45 -21.96
CA ILE A 17 4.62 -7.37 -22.29
C ILE A 17 5.49 -6.19 -22.73
N SER A 18 5.62 -6.01 -24.04
CA SER A 18 6.42 -4.94 -24.61
C SER A 18 5.85 -3.61 -24.10
N VAL A 19 6.72 -2.83 -23.50
CA VAL A 19 6.45 -1.62 -22.74
C VAL A 19 5.60 -0.65 -23.56
N LYS A 20 4.30 -0.68 -23.32
CA LYS A 20 3.30 0.22 -23.90
C LYS A 20 3.21 1.58 -23.19
N TYR A 21 4.05 1.81 -22.17
CA TYR A 21 3.94 2.96 -21.28
C TYR A 21 5.24 3.75 -21.24
N ALA A 22 5.14 5.06 -21.45
CA ALA A 22 6.29 5.97 -21.38
C ALA A 22 6.82 6.13 -19.94
N GLY A 23 5.96 5.91 -18.93
CA GLY A 23 6.30 5.99 -17.51
C GLY A 23 5.07 5.82 -16.63
N PHE A 24 5.27 6.03 -15.32
CA PHE A 24 4.23 5.87 -14.30
C PHE A 24 2.99 6.72 -14.59
N GLN A 25 3.14 7.99 -14.97
CA GLN A 25 2.02 8.88 -15.25
C GLN A 25 1.19 8.41 -16.45
N ASP A 26 1.84 7.97 -17.54
CA ASP A 26 1.17 7.42 -18.70
C ASP A 26 0.43 6.12 -18.36
N PHE A 27 1.03 5.28 -17.51
CA PHE A 27 0.38 4.09 -16.98
C PHE A 27 -0.90 4.45 -16.20
N MET A 28 -0.79 5.38 -15.25
CA MET A 28 -1.95 5.82 -14.46
C MET A 28 -3.06 6.40 -15.32
N MET A 29 -2.74 7.26 -16.29
CA MET A 29 -3.75 7.82 -17.21
C MET A 29 -4.50 6.74 -18.00
N LYS A 30 -3.83 5.66 -18.41
CA LYS A 30 -4.45 4.56 -19.18
C LYS A 30 -5.34 3.65 -18.31
N HIS A 31 -5.11 3.63 -17.02
CA HIS A 31 -5.90 2.83 -16.05
C HIS A 31 -6.91 3.66 -15.27
N GLN A 32 -7.03 4.96 -15.55
CA GLN A 32 -7.99 5.83 -14.87
C GLN A 32 -9.43 5.51 -15.28
N LEU A 33 -10.30 5.43 -14.28
CA LEU A 33 -11.74 5.31 -14.47
C LEU A 33 -12.34 6.70 -14.67
N LYS A 34 -12.78 7.00 -15.88
CA LYS A 34 -13.36 8.30 -16.22
C LYS A 34 -14.84 8.37 -15.86
N LYS A 35 -15.27 9.52 -15.34
CA LYS A 35 -16.70 9.78 -15.14
C LYS A 35 -17.45 9.74 -16.47
N GLY A 36 -18.57 9.01 -16.52
CA GLY A 36 -19.41 8.90 -17.72
C GLY A 36 -19.02 7.78 -18.69
N GLU A 37 -17.91 7.10 -18.51
CA GLU A 37 -17.64 5.85 -19.22
C GLU A 37 -18.37 4.69 -18.55
N ASN A 38 -18.74 3.67 -19.34
CA ASN A 38 -19.36 2.46 -18.81
C ASN A 38 -18.30 1.61 -18.09
N ASN A 39 -18.16 1.82 -16.79
CA ASN A 39 -17.19 1.14 -15.92
C ASN A 39 -17.80 -0.04 -15.16
N THR A 40 -18.98 -0.54 -15.58
CA THR A 40 -19.76 -1.54 -14.84
C THR A 40 -19.01 -2.83 -14.53
N ASN A 41 -17.96 -3.14 -15.29
CA ASN A 41 -17.15 -4.35 -15.11
C ASN A 41 -15.73 -4.07 -14.60
N LYS A 42 -15.44 -2.83 -14.20
CA LYS A 42 -14.10 -2.46 -13.72
C LYS A 42 -14.14 -2.17 -12.22
N GLU A 43 -13.39 -2.93 -11.45
CA GLU A 43 -13.23 -2.68 -10.03
C GLU A 43 -12.20 -1.58 -9.78
N ILE A 44 -12.48 -0.70 -8.81
CA ILE A 44 -11.49 0.27 -8.34
C ILE A 44 -10.47 -0.51 -7.51
N THR A 45 -9.21 -0.48 -7.93
CA THR A 45 -8.10 -1.07 -7.19
C THR A 45 -7.31 -0.03 -6.42
N ASN A 46 -7.24 1.19 -6.94
CA ASN A 46 -6.47 2.28 -6.35
C ASN A 46 -7.22 3.60 -6.45
N THR A 47 -6.98 4.48 -5.48
CA THR A 47 -7.38 5.88 -5.57
C THR A 47 -6.16 6.79 -5.40
N ARG A 48 -6.22 7.98 -5.97
CA ARG A 48 -5.12 8.93 -5.96
C ARG A 48 -5.63 10.31 -5.58
N ILE A 49 -5.04 10.92 -4.57
CA ILE A 49 -5.37 12.28 -4.18
C ILE A 49 -4.61 13.24 -5.09
N GLY A 50 -5.32 14.19 -5.70
CA GLY A 50 -4.71 15.20 -6.55
C GLY A 50 -3.97 16.26 -5.74
N SER A 51 -2.82 16.71 -6.25
CA SER A 51 -2.06 17.86 -5.74
C SER A 51 -1.64 18.74 -6.90
N LYS A 52 -2.07 19.99 -6.89
CA LYS A 52 -1.65 20.95 -7.92
C LYS A 52 -0.18 21.32 -7.79
N ASP A 53 0.29 21.44 -6.55
CA ASP A 53 1.66 21.84 -6.25
C ASP A 53 2.67 20.75 -6.67
N ASP A 54 2.29 19.50 -6.57
CA ASP A 54 3.11 18.35 -6.95
C ASP A 54 2.79 17.85 -8.37
N ASN A 55 1.88 18.53 -9.10
CA ASN A 55 1.40 18.14 -10.44
C ASN A 55 0.86 16.70 -10.50
N ILE A 56 0.08 16.33 -9.48
CA ILE A 56 -0.54 15.01 -9.35
C ILE A 56 -2.03 15.10 -9.72
N TYR A 57 -2.46 14.30 -10.69
CA TYR A 57 -3.87 14.19 -11.06
C TYR A 57 -4.56 13.14 -10.21
N GLY A 58 -5.58 13.57 -9.47
CA GLY A 58 -6.40 12.68 -8.65
C GLY A 58 -7.38 11.85 -9.47
N GLY A 59 -7.87 10.77 -8.88
CA GLY A 59 -8.89 9.92 -9.50
C GLY A 59 -8.94 8.51 -8.94
N SER A 60 -9.81 7.69 -9.55
CA SER A 60 -9.93 6.26 -9.29
C SER A 60 -9.35 5.48 -10.45
N TYR A 61 -8.74 4.36 -10.15
CA TYR A 61 -8.00 3.54 -11.11
C TYR A 61 -8.39 2.07 -10.99
N SER A 62 -8.34 1.37 -12.12
CA SER A 62 -8.50 -0.07 -12.18
C SER A 62 -7.22 -0.66 -12.79
N ILE A 63 -6.38 -1.23 -11.93
CA ILE A 63 -5.11 -1.83 -12.31
C ILE A 63 -5.30 -3.35 -12.29
N PRO A 64 -5.37 -4.00 -13.46
CA PRO A 64 -5.57 -5.44 -13.54
C PRO A 64 -4.36 -6.22 -12.99
N PRO A 65 -4.57 -7.43 -12.42
CA PRO A 65 -3.49 -8.25 -11.88
C PRO A 65 -2.36 -8.54 -12.88
N GLU A 66 -2.68 -8.66 -14.17
CA GLU A 66 -1.71 -8.99 -15.22
C GLU A 66 -0.66 -7.90 -15.47
N VAL A 67 -0.94 -6.67 -15.05
CA VAL A 67 -0.02 -5.53 -15.19
C VAL A 67 0.45 -4.98 -13.85
N TYR A 68 0.11 -5.66 -12.74
CA TYR A 68 0.44 -5.16 -11.40
C TYR A 68 1.95 -5.15 -11.14
N GLU A 69 2.68 -6.16 -11.57
CA GLU A 69 4.14 -6.18 -11.50
C GLU A 69 4.79 -5.01 -12.27
N LEU A 70 4.26 -4.72 -13.47
CA LEU A 70 4.70 -3.56 -14.25
C LEU A 70 4.39 -2.24 -13.52
N PHE A 71 3.20 -2.13 -12.90
CA PHE A 71 2.84 -0.98 -12.06
C PHE A 71 3.85 -0.75 -10.96
N LEU A 72 4.20 -1.79 -10.17
CA LEU A 72 5.18 -1.70 -9.10
C LEU A 72 6.57 -1.28 -9.61
N ASN A 73 7.00 -1.84 -10.73
CA ASN A 73 8.28 -1.50 -11.36
C ASN A 73 8.32 -0.03 -11.81
N LEU A 74 7.24 0.47 -12.41
CA LEU A 74 7.12 1.87 -12.82
C LEU A 74 7.06 2.80 -11.61
N TYR A 75 6.32 2.42 -10.56
CA TYR A 75 6.23 3.17 -9.32
C TYR A 75 7.59 3.29 -8.63
N ASN A 76 8.31 2.17 -8.50
CA ASN A 76 9.65 2.17 -7.94
C ASN A 76 10.61 3.06 -8.74
N ARG A 77 10.62 2.91 -10.06
CA ARG A 77 11.53 3.66 -10.96
C ARG A 77 11.25 5.17 -10.96
N ASP A 78 9.98 5.55 -11.10
CA ASP A 78 9.60 6.94 -11.41
C ASP A 78 9.20 7.75 -10.18
N ILE A 79 8.85 7.09 -9.06
CA ILE A 79 8.43 7.73 -7.82
C ILE A 79 9.47 7.49 -6.71
N LEU A 80 9.66 6.24 -6.26
CA LEU A 80 10.54 5.95 -5.12
C LEU A 80 11.99 6.30 -5.41
N SER A 81 12.55 5.82 -6.52
CA SER A 81 13.96 6.06 -6.89
C SER A 81 14.25 7.54 -7.22
N THR A 82 13.23 8.33 -7.49
CA THR A 82 13.36 9.77 -7.77
C THR A 82 12.92 10.64 -6.60
N ASN A 83 12.53 10.03 -5.48
CA ASN A 83 12.02 10.70 -4.28
C ASN A 83 10.88 11.71 -4.57
N LYS A 84 10.01 11.38 -5.55
CA LYS A 84 8.84 12.19 -5.87
C LYS A 84 7.72 11.90 -4.89
N LYS A 85 6.96 12.94 -4.57
CA LYS A 85 5.72 12.78 -3.82
C LYS A 85 4.67 12.05 -4.64
N GLU A 86 3.91 11.20 -3.97
CA GLU A 86 2.76 10.49 -4.53
C GLU A 86 1.73 10.26 -3.42
N TYR A 87 0.45 10.32 -3.77
CA TYR A 87 -0.67 10.17 -2.83
C TYR A 87 -1.62 9.09 -3.32
N LEU A 88 -1.07 7.93 -3.58
CA LEU A 88 -1.79 6.76 -4.05
C LEU A 88 -2.18 5.87 -2.86
N THR A 89 -3.44 5.44 -2.84
CA THR A 89 -3.94 4.44 -1.91
C THR A 89 -4.39 3.20 -2.66
N GLU A 90 -4.19 2.04 -2.07
CA GLU A 90 -4.63 0.77 -2.59
C GLU A 90 -5.92 0.36 -1.89
N LYS A 91 -6.87 -0.19 -2.65
CA LYS A 91 -8.08 -0.77 -2.08
C LYS A 91 -7.74 -2.10 -1.45
N GLN A 92 -8.09 -2.28 -0.19
CA GLN A 92 -7.97 -3.57 0.47
C GLN A 92 -8.89 -4.62 -0.19
N LEU A 93 -8.36 -5.80 -0.44
CA LEU A 93 -9.14 -6.92 -0.97
C LEU A 93 -10.16 -7.39 0.06
N VAL A 94 -11.33 -7.86 -0.43
CA VAL A 94 -12.44 -8.31 0.44
C VAL A 94 -12.08 -9.61 1.16
N ASP A 95 -11.45 -10.54 0.44
CA ASP A 95 -11.21 -11.90 0.92
C ASP A 95 -9.78 -12.11 1.45
N ASN A 96 -8.88 -11.19 1.19
CA ASN A 96 -7.47 -11.28 1.59
C ASN A 96 -6.83 -9.90 1.60
N GLY A 97 -6.13 -9.57 2.67
CA GLY A 97 -5.44 -8.28 2.78
C GLY A 97 -4.73 -8.14 4.13
N PRO A 98 -3.89 -7.13 4.28
CA PRO A 98 -3.22 -6.85 5.54
C PRO A 98 -4.21 -6.38 6.60
N ILE A 99 -3.86 -6.57 7.86
CA ILE A 99 -4.52 -5.90 8.98
C ILE A 99 -3.90 -4.51 9.08
N LEU A 100 -4.76 -3.49 9.00
CA LEU A 100 -4.34 -2.09 9.07
C LEU A 100 -4.73 -1.51 10.42
N VAL A 101 -3.75 -0.95 11.14
CA VAL A 101 -3.98 -0.20 12.38
C VAL A 101 -3.48 1.22 12.18
N ASP A 102 -4.35 2.19 12.41
CA ASP A 102 -4.04 3.62 12.31
C ASP A 102 -4.28 4.29 13.66
N ILE A 103 -3.23 4.78 14.28
CA ILE A 103 -3.26 5.41 15.59
C ILE A 103 -2.92 6.88 15.44
N ASP A 104 -3.92 7.73 15.59
CA ASP A 104 -3.78 9.19 15.62
C ASP A 104 -3.64 9.68 17.06
N LEU A 105 -2.48 10.25 17.37
CA LEU A 105 -2.19 10.87 18.65
C LEU A 105 -2.32 12.39 18.54
N ARG A 106 -2.91 13.00 19.57
CA ARG A 106 -3.09 14.45 19.67
C ARG A 106 -2.71 14.93 21.05
N HIS A 107 -1.86 15.93 21.07
CA HIS A 107 -1.34 16.55 22.28
C HIS A 107 -1.57 18.07 22.22
N ASP A 108 -1.40 18.74 23.34
CA ASP A 108 -1.42 20.18 23.40
C ASP A 108 -0.34 20.79 22.49
N TYR A 109 -0.58 21.97 22.00
CA TYR A 109 0.28 22.61 20.99
C TYR A 109 1.70 22.88 21.48
N ASP A 110 1.89 23.08 22.77
CA ASP A 110 3.19 23.32 23.41
C ASP A 110 4.09 22.08 23.49
N ILE A 111 3.51 20.87 23.29
CA ILE A 111 4.26 19.63 23.20
C ILE A 111 4.79 19.51 21.75
N ASP A 112 6.10 19.63 21.59
CA ASP A 112 6.76 19.65 20.28
C ASP A 112 7.64 18.42 20.00
N GLU A 113 7.60 17.44 20.91
CA GLU A 113 8.32 16.18 20.79
C GLU A 113 7.37 14.97 20.86
N ARG A 114 7.87 13.83 20.39
CA ARG A 114 7.15 12.55 20.41
C ARG A 114 6.96 12.06 21.85
N GLN A 115 5.73 11.66 22.16
CA GLN A 115 5.33 11.22 23.51
C GLN A 115 5.31 9.69 23.66
N TYR A 116 5.82 8.94 22.69
CA TYR A 116 5.97 7.49 22.76
C TYR A 116 7.36 7.07 22.31
N SER A 117 7.76 5.88 22.70
CA SER A 117 9.02 5.23 22.31
C SER A 117 8.75 3.92 21.55
N ASP A 118 9.80 3.33 21.02
CA ASP A 118 9.72 2.02 20.36
C ASP A 118 9.18 0.94 21.32
N GLY A 119 9.53 1.00 22.61
CA GLY A 119 8.97 0.08 23.61
C GLY A 119 7.45 0.17 23.75
N HIS A 120 6.86 1.36 23.65
CA HIS A 120 5.39 1.49 23.64
C HIS A 120 4.77 0.90 22.39
N ILE A 121 5.49 0.94 21.25
CA ILE A 121 5.01 0.31 20.00
C ILE A 121 5.08 -1.21 20.13
N GLU A 122 6.15 -1.75 20.71
CA GLU A 122 6.31 -3.18 20.98
C GLU A 122 5.19 -3.69 21.90
N ASP A 123 4.96 -3.02 23.05
CA ASP A 123 3.86 -3.35 23.97
C ASP A 123 2.50 -3.34 23.27
N MET A 124 2.27 -2.38 22.39
CA MET A 124 1.03 -2.27 21.64
C MET A 124 0.88 -3.42 20.63
N ILE A 125 1.95 -3.78 19.93
CA ILE A 125 1.95 -4.92 19.00
C ILE A 125 1.62 -6.20 19.74
N ASP A 126 2.23 -6.43 20.91
CA ASP A 126 1.97 -7.61 21.74
C ASP A 126 0.51 -7.70 22.14
N ILE A 127 -0.10 -6.59 22.57
CA ILE A 127 -1.54 -6.52 22.88
C ILE A 127 -2.40 -6.89 21.66
N TYR A 128 -2.08 -6.34 20.48
CA TYR A 128 -2.81 -6.66 19.25
C TYR A 128 -2.68 -8.14 18.87
N LEU A 129 -1.48 -8.70 18.98
CA LEU A 129 -1.23 -10.12 18.68
C LEU A 129 -1.95 -11.05 19.67
N ASP A 130 -2.02 -10.70 20.93
CA ASP A 130 -2.73 -11.48 21.93
C ASP A 130 -4.24 -11.48 21.66
N VAL A 131 -4.83 -10.32 21.40
CA VAL A 131 -6.25 -10.22 20.99
C VAL A 131 -6.50 -10.97 19.69
N PHE A 132 -5.56 -10.92 18.74
CA PHE A 132 -5.68 -11.63 17.47
C PHE A 132 -5.71 -13.13 17.66
N LYS A 133 -4.84 -13.69 18.52
CA LYS A 133 -4.83 -15.13 18.87
C LYS A 133 -6.12 -15.57 19.56
N ASP A 134 -6.76 -14.69 20.32
CA ASP A 134 -8.04 -14.98 20.98
C ASP A 134 -9.23 -15.05 19.98
N ILE A 135 -9.13 -14.32 18.88
CA ILE A 135 -10.22 -14.24 17.87
C ILE A 135 -10.02 -15.25 16.74
N PHE A 136 -8.77 -15.48 16.33
CA PHE A 136 -8.42 -16.34 15.20
C PHE A 136 -7.68 -17.59 15.66
N GLN A 137 -7.94 -18.67 14.97
CA GLN A 137 -7.19 -19.90 15.19
C GLN A 137 -5.80 -19.78 14.54
N VAL A 138 -4.81 -19.38 15.36
CA VAL A 138 -3.42 -19.21 14.96
C VAL A 138 -2.59 -20.33 15.54
N ASP A 139 -1.80 -20.99 14.74
CA ASP A 139 -0.87 -22.03 15.18
C ASP A 139 0.60 -21.60 15.04
N ASP A 140 1.51 -22.41 15.53
CA ASP A 140 2.95 -22.11 15.55
C ASP A 140 3.60 -22.02 14.16
N THR A 141 2.85 -22.31 13.09
CA THR A 141 3.32 -22.20 11.70
C THR A 141 2.98 -20.85 11.07
N CYS A 142 2.16 -20.06 11.75
CA CYS A 142 1.77 -18.73 11.27
C CYS A 142 2.90 -17.73 11.54
N GLU A 143 3.40 -17.11 10.47
CA GLU A 143 4.38 -16.04 10.54
C GLU A 143 3.69 -14.70 10.27
N PHE A 144 3.93 -13.72 11.11
CA PHE A 144 3.43 -12.36 10.95
C PHE A 144 4.59 -11.40 10.72
N ASN A 145 4.54 -10.69 9.60
CA ASN A 145 5.41 -9.55 9.35
C ASN A 145 4.64 -8.28 9.70
N ILE A 146 5.16 -7.49 10.62
CA ILE A 146 4.53 -6.24 11.02
C ILE A 146 5.41 -5.07 10.59
N TYR A 147 4.87 -4.22 9.74
CA TYR A 147 5.53 -3.02 9.27
C TYR A 147 5.06 -1.83 10.09
N VAL A 148 6.00 -1.18 10.77
CA VAL A 148 5.73 0.02 11.58
C VAL A 148 6.12 1.25 10.78
N LEU A 149 5.15 2.12 10.53
CA LEU A 149 5.35 3.38 9.82
C LEU A 149 5.08 4.54 10.77
N GLN A 150 6.05 5.42 10.94
CA GLN A 150 5.98 6.60 11.79
C GLN A 150 6.32 7.86 10.99
N LYS A 151 5.74 8.98 11.38
CA LYS A 151 6.23 10.27 10.86
C LYS A 151 7.64 10.53 11.38
N PRO A 152 8.54 11.14 10.60
CA PRO A 152 9.89 11.45 11.08
C PRO A 152 9.88 12.42 12.27
N THR A 153 8.90 13.33 12.31
CA THR A 153 8.69 14.32 13.37
C THR A 153 7.21 14.52 13.64
N VAL A 154 6.88 15.03 14.82
CA VAL A 154 5.52 15.46 15.16
C VAL A 154 5.06 16.60 14.25
N ASN A 155 3.75 16.69 13.98
CA ASN A 155 3.15 17.72 13.15
C ASN A 155 2.41 18.75 14.02
N ARG A 156 2.97 19.97 14.13
CA ARG A 156 2.37 21.08 14.88
C ARG A 156 1.34 21.81 14.00
N VAL A 157 0.06 21.71 14.38
CA VAL A 157 -1.07 22.28 13.64
C VAL A 157 -1.57 23.52 14.37
N LYS A 158 -1.03 24.68 14.00
CA LYS A 158 -1.27 25.96 14.68
C LYS A 158 -2.73 26.39 14.69
N ASP A 159 -3.41 26.26 13.58
CA ASP A 159 -4.82 26.62 13.40
C ASP A 159 -5.79 25.73 14.23
N LYS A 160 -5.35 24.55 14.64
CA LYS A 160 -6.08 23.62 15.52
C LYS A 160 -5.55 23.62 16.95
N ASN A 161 -4.57 24.44 17.25
CA ASN A 161 -3.89 24.50 18.55
C ASN A 161 -3.55 23.11 19.11
N CYS A 162 -3.02 22.22 18.26
CA CYS A 162 -2.63 20.87 18.68
C CYS A 162 -1.37 20.39 17.95
N THR A 163 -0.67 19.48 18.59
CA THR A 163 0.41 18.68 18.00
C THR A 163 -0.14 17.29 17.68
N LYS A 164 0.13 16.81 16.48
CA LYS A 164 -0.30 15.50 16.00
C LYS A 164 0.89 14.61 15.77
N ASP A 165 0.76 13.37 16.18
CA ASP A 165 1.65 12.28 15.80
C ASP A 165 0.81 11.07 15.38
N GLY A 166 1.44 10.00 14.92
CA GLY A 166 0.70 8.81 14.52
C GLY A 166 1.60 7.65 14.18
N ILE A 167 1.01 6.47 14.31
CA ILE A 167 1.64 5.19 14.04
C ILE A 167 0.69 4.42 13.11
N HIS A 168 1.23 3.88 12.03
CA HIS A 168 0.50 2.94 11.19
C HIS A 168 1.19 1.58 11.31
N LEU A 169 0.41 0.53 11.56
CA LEU A 169 0.87 -0.85 11.52
C LEU A 169 0.20 -1.55 10.34
N ILE A 170 0.95 -2.37 9.62
CA ILE A 170 0.48 -3.18 8.49
C ILE A 170 0.94 -4.60 8.69
#